data_fe89cda31f6f6b235591419c9a3a9d34
#
_entry.id   fe89cda31f6f6b235591419c9a3a9d34
#
_cell.length_a   1.000
_cell.length_b   1.000
_cell.length_c   1.000
_cell.angle_alpha   90.00
_cell.angle_beta   90.00
_cell.angle_gamma   90.00
#
_symmetry.space_group_name_H-M   'P 1'
#
loop_
_entity.id
_entity.type
_entity.pdbx_description
1 polymer ?
#
loop_
_entity_poly.entity_id
_entity_poly.type
_entity_poly.pdbx_seq_one_letter_code
_entity_poly.pdbx_strand_id
1 'polypeptide(L)'
;GVGIQMVYRSRPIVKAEAAEALMVRTLGSGANGIGYYMYHGGSTPKQNNGVGFFSDDGMGMPKISYDYQAPIGEFGLVRDSYQNLRILHTFLKDFGSILAPMETVLPEGYEKITPDNRETLRYAARMKEDAGFIFMTNFQDHDTARFDQTDLQLKLKLKKQTLIIPSSKTFTLKKDQ
;
A
#
# COMPACT_ATOMS: atom_id res chain seq x y z
N GLY A 1 4.89 6.70 6.99
CA GLY A 1 5.58 7.13 5.77
C GLY A 1 6.49 6.06 5.24
N VAL A 2 6.57 5.98 3.93
CA VAL A 2 7.41 4.99 3.25
C VAL A 2 8.78 5.55 2.83
N GLY A 3 9.02 6.85 2.96
CA GLY A 3 10.29 7.50 2.61
C GLY A 3 10.97 8.12 3.82
N ILE A 4 12.27 7.94 3.91
CA ILE A 4 13.12 8.59 4.92
C ILE A 4 14.13 9.47 4.21
N GLN A 5 14.27 10.71 4.66
CA GLN A 5 15.33 11.61 4.22
C GLN A 5 16.42 11.66 5.29
N MET A 6 17.65 11.39 4.87
CA MET A 6 18.84 11.49 5.73
C MET A 6 19.93 12.28 5.01
N VAL A 7 20.69 13.09 5.75
CA VAL A 7 21.74 13.94 5.17
C VAL A 7 23.03 13.14 5.01
N TYR A 8 23.39 12.31 5.99
CA TYR A 8 24.70 11.65 6.08
C TYR A 8 24.70 10.20 5.61
N ARG A 9 23.59 9.69 5.08
CA ARG A 9 23.46 8.32 4.61
C ARG A 9 22.81 8.28 3.23
N SER A 10 23.00 7.18 2.53
CA SER A 10 22.24 6.92 1.30
C SER A 10 20.74 6.94 1.59
N ARG A 11 20.01 7.70 0.80
CA ARG A 11 18.55 7.79 0.92
C ARG A 11 17.93 6.57 0.26
N PRO A 12 17.13 5.77 0.96
CA PRO A 12 16.40 4.70 0.31
C PRO A 12 15.42 5.31 -0.70
N ILE A 13 15.39 4.72 -1.88
CA ILE A 13 14.37 5.06 -2.89
C ILE A 13 13.27 4.04 -2.74
N VAL A 14 12.06 4.52 -2.46
CA VAL A 14 10.88 3.70 -2.31
C VAL A 14 10.11 3.68 -3.63
N LYS A 15 9.83 2.50 -4.14
CA LYS A 15 9.04 2.33 -5.35
C LYS A 15 7.61 2.85 -5.14
N ALA A 16 7.00 3.37 -6.19
CA ALA A 16 5.61 3.85 -6.16
C ALA A 16 4.63 2.72 -5.77
N GLU A 17 4.87 1.52 -6.25
CA GLU A 17 4.11 0.31 -5.98
C GLU A 17 4.13 -0.08 -4.50
N ALA A 18 5.20 0.26 -3.77
CA ALA A 18 5.28 -0.01 -2.33
C ALA A 18 4.20 0.73 -1.52
N ALA A 19 3.91 1.98 -1.90
CA ALA A 19 2.86 2.76 -1.25
C ALA A 19 1.47 2.19 -1.54
N GLU A 20 1.22 1.80 -2.79
CA GLU A 20 -0.03 1.17 -3.21
C GLU A 20 -0.24 -0.18 -2.53
N ALA A 21 0.74 -1.08 -2.60
CA ALA A 21 0.67 -2.40 -1.99
C ALA A 21 0.44 -2.33 -0.47
N LEU A 22 1.07 -1.37 0.22
CA LEU A 22 0.83 -1.14 1.64
C LEU A 22 -0.63 -0.77 1.91
N MET A 23 -1.22 0.10 1.08
CA MET A 23 -2.60 0.53 1.26
C MET A 23 -3.60 -0.56 0.89
N VAL A 24 -3.38 -1.29 -0.20
CA VAL A 24 -4.20 -2.46 -0.59
C VAL A 24 -4.21 -3.48 0.55
N ARG A 25 -3.04 -3.82 1.09
CA ARG A 25 -2.91 -4.72 2.23
C ARG A 25 -3.62 -4.19 3.48
N THR A 26 -3.47 -2.91 3.79
CA THR A 26 -4.06 -2.27 4.96
C THR A 26 -5.60 -2.33 4.90
N LEU A 27 -6.18 -2.01 3.74
CA LEU A 27 -7.62 -2.12 3.51
C LEU A 27 -8.12 -3.57 3.60
N GLY A 28 -7.41 -4.50 2.97
CA GLY A 28 -7.74 -5.93 3.04
C GLY A 28 -7.69 -6.48 4.46
N SER A 29 -6.79 -5.97 5.29
CA SER A 29 -6.63 -6.36 6.70
C SER A 29 -7.65 -5.73 7.66
N GLY A 30 -8.62 -4.96 7.17
CA GLY A 30 -9.73 -4.47 7.99
C GLY A 30 -9.68 -2.99 8.35
N ALA A 31 -8.69 -2.23 7.88
CA ALA A 31 -8.62 -0.81 8.18
C ALA A 31 -9.77 -0.04 7.51
N ASN A 32 -10.41 0.82 8.27
CA ASN A 32 -11.47 1.75 7.82
C ASN A 32 -11.00 3.21 7.77
N GLY A 33 -9.72 3.45 8.04
CA GLY A 33 -9.10 4.76 7.96
C GLY A 33 -7.66 4.63 7.48
N ILE A 34 -7.28 5.49 6.55
CA ILE A 34 -5.92 5.59 6.02
C ILE A 34 -5.43 7.00 6.24
N GLY A 35 -4.25 7.12 6.82
CA GLY A 35 -3.54 8.38 6.94
C GLY A 35 -2.14 8.26 6.34
N TYR A 36 -1.71 9.30 5.66
CA TYR A 36 -0.39 9.36 5.04
C TYR A 36 0.54 10.29 5.83
N TYR A 37 1.70 9.80 6.14
CA TYR A 37 2.79 10.62 6.66
C TYR A 37 4.01 10.42 5.75
N MET A 38 4.19 11.27 4.73
CA MET A 38 3.44 12.46 4.27
C MET A 38 2.68 12.11 2.98
N TYR A 39 1.58 12.81 2.69
CA TYR A 39 0.94 12.78 1.37
C TYR A 39 1.43 13.93 0.50
N HIS A 40 1.62 15.10 1.11
CA HIS A 40 2.24 16.28 0.54
C HIS A 40 3.48 16.63 1.36
N GLY A 41 4.60 16.75 0.71
CA GLY A 41 5.81 17.27 1.33
C GLY A 41 5.69 18.77 1.68
N GLY A 42 6.63 19.27 2.43
CA GLY A 42 6.65 20.67 2.82
C GLY A 42 8.03 21.15 3.19
N SER A 43 8.12 22.41 3.54
CA SER A 43 9.34 23.04 4.06
C SER A 43 9.12 23.43 5.52
N THR A 44 10.05 23.04 6.37
CA THR A 44 10.03 23.46 7.78
C THR A 44 10.33 24.96 7.88
N PRO A 45 9.42 25.76 8.46
CA PRO A 45 9.66 27.20 8.60
C PRO A 45 10.82 27.47 9.55
N LYS A 46 11.57 28.55 9.27
CA LYS A 46 12.58 29.03 10.22
C LYS A 46 11.90 29.63 11.43
N GLN A 47 12.41 29.31 12.62
CA GLN A 47 12.02 30.00 13.85
C GLN A 47 12.64 31.40 13.92
N ASN A 48 12.10 32.25 14.76
CA ASN A 48 12.58 33.64 14.93
C ASN A 48 14.06 33.75 15.34
N ASN A 49 14.60 32.68 15.96
CA ASN A 49 16.02 32.58 16.32
C ASN A 49 16.90 32.03 15.19
N GLY A 50 16.37 31.82 14.00
CA GLY A 50 17.08 31.24 12.84
C GLY A 50 17.30 29.73 12.89
N VAL A 51 16.85 29.05 13.93
CA VAL A 51 16.94 27.59 14.07
C VAL A 51 15.67 26.95 13.50
N GLY A 52 15.82 25.92 12.66
CA GLY A 52 14.70 25.11 12.18
C GLY A 52 14.21 24.12 13.23
N PHE A 53 13.08 23.48 12.95
CA PHE A 53 12.51 22.46 13.84
C PHE A 53 13.49 21.28 14.09
N PHE A 54 14.19 20.85 13.05
CA PHE A 54 15.28 19.89 13.18
C PHE A 54 16.61 20.63 13.33
N SER A 55 17.18 20.59 14.52
CA SER A 55 18.54 21.06 14.79
C SER A 55 19.58 20.04 14.32
N ASP A 56 20.86 20.39 14.39
CA ASP A 56 21.97 19.49 14.11
C ASP A 56 22.16 18.48 15.27
N ASP A 57 21.15 17.68 15.54
CA ASP A 57 21.10 16.76 16.66
C ASP A 57 21.73 15.38 16.39
N GLY A 58 22.43 15.23 15.30
CA GLY A 58 23.07 13.97 14.91
C GLY A 58 22.15 12.95 14.27
N MET A 59 20.84 13.18 14.20
CA MET A 59 19.90 12.28 13.50
C MET A 59 20.03 12.37 11.97
N GLY A 60 20.73 13.38 11.46
CA GLY A 60 20.96 13.55 10.03
C GLY A 60 19.71 13.89 9.22
N MET A 61 18.70 14.47 9.87
CA MET A 61 17.48 14.92 9.18
C MET A 61 17.70 16.25 8.48
N PRO A 62 17.12 16.48 7.30
CA PRO A 62 17.19 17.79 6.64
C PRO A 62 16.51 18.86 7.50
N LYS A 63 17.18 20.02 7.65
CA LYS A 63 16.64 21.12 8.48
C LYS A 63 15.42 21.80 7.86
N ILE A 64 15.36 21.88 6.55
CA ILE A 64 14.34 22.65 5.82
C ILE A 64 13.38 21.72 5.10
N SER A 65 13.88 20.81 4.26
CA SER A 65 13.05 19.94 3.46
C SER A 65 12.33 18.89 4.32
N TYR A 66 11.04 18.78 4.12
CA TYR A 66 10.17 17.78 4.74
C TYR A 66 9.43 16.99 3.67
N ASP A 67 10.16 16.56 2.65
CA ASP A 67 9.58 15.92 1.47
C ASP A 67 9.21 14.45 1.70
N TYR A 68 10.10 13.68 2.30
CA TYR A 68 9.92 12.25 2.64
C TYR A 68 9.39 11.39 1.47
N GLN A 69 9.72 11.74 0.23
CA GLN A 69 9.21 11.07 -0.97
C GLN A 69 7.67 11.01 -1.04
N ALA A 70 7.02 12.03 -0.50
CA ALA A 70 5.57 12.15 -0.52
C ALA A 70 5.01 12.08 -1.95
N PRO A 71 3.79 11.58 -2.15
CA PRO A 71 3.12 11.57 -3.46
C PRO A 71 3.10 12.93 -4.17
N ILE A 72 2.95 14.00 -3.41
CA ILE A 72 3.16 15.38 -3.87
C ILE A 72 4.40 15.91 -3.14
N GLY A 73 5.45 16.20 -3.89
CA GLY A 73 6.71 16.69 -3.33
C GLY A 73 6.61 18.06 -2.69
N GLU A 74 7.68 18.47 -2.00
CA GLU A 74 7.79 19.73 -1.27
C GLU A 74 7.37 20.95 -2.10
N PHE A 75 7.71 20.96 -3.40
CA PHE A 75 7.40 22.05 -4.35
C PHE A 75 6.22 21.73 -5.29
N GLY A 76 5.36 20.80 -4.90
CA GLY A 76 4.17 20.46 -5.68
C GLY A 76 4.38 19.48 -6.83
N LEU A 77 5.58 18.94 -7.01
CA LEU A 77 5.83 17.93 -8.04
C LEU A 77 5.15 16.62 -7.71
N VAL A 78 4.37 16.12 -8.64
CA VAL A 78 3.60 14.86 -8.51
C VAL A 78 4.49 13.68 -8.87
N ARG A 79 4.51 12.66 -8.01
CA ARG A 79 5.23 11.39 -8.20
C ARG A 79 4.30 10.28 -8.68
N ASP A 80 4.86 9.21 -9.21
CA ASP A 80 4.09 8.04 -9.66
C ASP A 80 3.22 7.45 -8.54
N SER A 81 3.70 7.47 -7.29
CA SER A 81 2.92 7.04 -6.11
C SER A 81 1.61 7.82 -5.94
N TYR A 82 1.53 9.08 -6.38
CA TYR A 82 0.28 9.84 -6.40
C TYR A 82 -0.72 9.22 -7.38
N GLN A 83 -0.26 8.85 -8.57
CA GLN A 83 -1.14 8.27 -9.59
C GLN A 83 -1.72 6.92 -9.12
N ASN A 84 -0.89 6.07 -8.55
CA ASN A 84 -1.30 4.78 -8.01
C ASN A 84 -2.32 4.95 -6.86
N LEU A 85 -2.01 5.81 -5.90
CA LEU A 85 -2.91 6.07 -4.77
C LEU A 85 -4.22 6.75 -5.19
N ARG A 86 -4.22 7.55 -6.27
CA ARG A 86 -5.44 8.17 -6.78
C ARG A 86 -6.49 7.16 -7.19
N ILE A 87 -6.08 6.04 -7.80
CA ILE A 87 -7.01 4.95 -8.18
C ILE A 87 -7.65 4.39 -6.93
N LEU A 88 -6.85 4.13 -5.90
CA LEU A 88 -7.35 3.61 -4.62
C LEU A 88 -8.28 4.60 -3.91
N HIS A 89 -7.97 5.89 -3.94
CA HIS A 89 -8.85 6.93 -3.39
C HIS A 89 -10.19 7.01 -4.13
N THR A 90 -10.18 6.83 -5.46
CA THR A 90 -11.41 6.77 -6.25
C THR A 90 -12.25 5.56 -5.84
N PHE A 91 -11.62 4.38 -5.71
CA PHE A 91 -12.28 3.19 -5.17
C PHE A 91 -12.91 3.47 -3.79
N LEU A 92 -12.17 4.07 -2.87
CA LEU A 92 -12.69 4.38 -1.53
C LEU A 92 -13.81 5.43 -1.54
N LYS A 93 -13.77 6.38 -2.46
CA LYS A 93 -14.84 7.35 -2.65
C LYS A 93 -16.14 6.66 -3.09
N ASP A 94 -16.04 5.71 -3.99
CA ASP A 94 -17.20 5.02 -4.56
C ASP A 94 -17.72 3.89 -3.67
N PHE A 95 -16.85 3.17 -3.01
CA PHE A 95 -17.18 1.93 -2.27
C PHE A 95 -16.88 1.98 -0.77
N GLY A 96 -16.30 3.04 -0.25
CA GLY A 96 -15.86 3.10 1.14
C GLY A 96 -16.98 2.89 2.16
N SER A 97 -18.17 3.43 1.92
CA SER A 97 -19.33 3.23 2.78
C SER A 97 -19.84 1.78 2.80
N ILE A 98 -19.67 1.08 1.68
CA ILE A 98 -20.00 -0.35 1.56
C ILE A 98 -18.92 -1.20 2.20
N LEU A 99 -17.67 -0.84 2.02
CA LEU A 99 -16.50 -1.55 2.55
C LEU A 99 -16.40 -1.47 4.08
N ALA A 100 -16.68 -0.30 4.66
CA ALA A 100 -16.44 -0.04 6.08
C ALA A 100 -17.09 -1.06 7.05
N PRO A 101 -18.35 -1.50 6.85
CA PRO A 101 -18.99 -2.48 7.72
C PRO A 101 -18.62 -3.94 7.40
N MET A 102 -17.72 -4.21 6.46
CA MET A 102 -17.32 -5.56 6.07
C MET A 102 -16.24 -6.10 7.01
N GLU A 103 -16.35 -7.38 7.37
CA GLU A 103 -15.37 -8.10 8.16
C GLU A 103 -14.24 -8.65 7.30
N THR A 104 -13.05 -8.76 7.88
CA THR A 104 -11.90 -9.37 7.21
C THR A 104 -12.00 -10.88 7.23
N VAL A 105 -11.82 -11.49 6.06
CA VAL A 105 -11.71 -12.93 5.87
C VAL A 105 -10.36 -13.22 5.23
N LEU A 106 -9.54 -13.99 5.92
CA LEU A 106 -8.24 -14.41 5.43
C LEU A 106 -8.33 -15.78 4.76
N PRO A 107 -7.46 -16.07 3.77
CA PRO A 107 -7.43 -17.38 3.12
C PRO A 107 -7.01 -18.47 4.11
N GLU A 108 -7.49 -19.68 3.88
CA GLU A 108 -7.08 -20.85 4.67
C GLU A 108 -5.55 -21.05 4.58
N GLY A 109 -4.91 -21.25 5.71
CA GLY A 109 -3.46 -21.46 5.79
C GLY A 109 -2.61 -20.18 5.70
N TYR A 110 -3.22 -18.99 5.77
CA TYR A 110 -2.49 -17.73 5.70
C TYR A 110 -1.38 -17.61 6.75
N GLU A 111 -1.56 -18.22 7.92
CA GLU A 111 -0.58 -18.23 9.02
C GLU A 111 0.72 -18.99 8.69
N LYS A 112 0.69 -19.80 7.63
CA LYS A 112 1.85 -20.57 7.15
C LYS A 112 2.66 -19.84 6.09
N ILE A 113 2.19 -18.67 5.64
CA ILE A 113 2.88 -17.89 4.62
C ILE A 113 4.05 -17.14 5.27
N THR A 114 5.26 -17.57 4.97
CA THR A 114 6.49 -16.92 5.45
C THR A 114 6.88 -15.74 4.55
N PRO A 115 7.71 -14.80 5.03
CA PRO A 115 8.15 -13.65 4.23
C PRO A 115 8.88 -14.02 2.93
N ASP A 116 9.60 -15.14 2.91
CA ASP A 116 10.36 -15.66 1.78
C ASP A 116 9.53 -16.49 0.79
N ASN A 117 8.27 -16.81 1.15
CA ASN A 117 7.36 -17.51 0.25
C ASN A 117 6.96 -16.59 -0.92
N ARG A 118 7.33 -16.98 -2.15
CA ARG A 118 7.07 -16.26 -3.40
C ARG A 118 5.97 -16.87 -4.24
N GLU A 119 5.55 -18.08 -3.94
CA GLU A 119 4.63 -18.87 -4.75
C GLU A 119 3.18 -18.65 -4.37
N THR A 120 2.92 -18.49 -3.07
CA THR A 120 1.55 -18.33 -2.58
C THR A 120 1.02 -16.91 -2.83
N LEU A 121 -0.11 -16.82 -3.51
CA LEU A 121 -0.82 -15.55 -3.70
C LEU A 121 -1.21 -14.95 -2.34
N ARG A 122 -0.88 -13.70 -2.14
CA ARG A 122 -1.21 -12.95 -0.93
C ARG A 122 -2.46 -12.13 -1.17
N TYR A 123 -3.53 -12.46 -0.45
CA TYR A 123 -4.79 -11.74 -0.53
C TYR A 123 -5.54 -11.78 0.79
N ALA A 124 -6.51 -10.89 0.92
CA ALA A 124 -7.51 -10.90 1.96
C ALA A 124 -8.85 -10.47 1.36
N ALA A 125 -9.95 -10.91 1.93
CA ALA A 125 -11.28 -10.46 1.56
C ALA A 125 -11.89 -9.60 2.67
N ARG A 126 -12.70 -8.62 2.29
CA ARG A 126 -13.61 -7.91 3.16
C ARG A 126 -15.02 -8.32 2.75
N MET A 127 -15.78 -8.91 3.67
CA MET A 127 -17.04 -9.55 3.37
C MET A 127 -18.14 -9.08 4.31
N LYS A 128 -19.34 -8.94 3.76
CA LYS A 128 -20.58 -8.80 4.52
C LYS A 128 -21.67 -9.60 3.82
N GLU A 129 -22.21 -10.60 4.48
CA GLU A 129 -23.15 -11.56 3.90
C GLU A 129 -22.57 -12.26 2.65
N ASP A 130 -23.19 -12.10 1.50
CA ASP A 130 -22.76 -12.71 0.23
C ASP A 130 -22.11 -11.69 -0.72
N ALA A 131 -21.67 -10.55 -0.21
CA ALA A 131 -20.97 -9.51 -0.97
C ALA A 131 -19.63 -9.17 -0.35
N GLY A 132 -18.65 -8.75 -1.18
CA GLY A 132 -17.34 -8.38 -0.65
C GLY A 132 -16.36 -7.88 -1.71
N PHE A 133 -15.19 -7.55 -1.22
CA PHE A 133 -14.03 -7.13 -2.01
C PHE A 133 -12.83 -8.01 -1.68
N ILE A 134 -12.04 -8.33 -2.68
CA ILE A 134 -10.80 -9.09 -2.52
C ILE A 134 -9.64 -8.16 -2.83
N PHE A 135 -8.73 -8.07 -1.89
CA PHE A 135 -7.51 -7.27 -1.97
C PHE A 135 -6.33 -8.21 -2.18
N MET A 136 -5.65 -8.06 -3.31
CA MET A 136 -4.53 -8.89 -3.72
C MET A 136 -3.31 -8.03 -3.98
N THR A 137 -2.13 -8.57 -3.71
CA THR A 137 -0.87 -7.92 -4.08
C THR A 137 0.19 -8.96 -4.42
N ASN A 138 0.99 -8.66 -5.43
CA ASN A 138 2.19 -9.41 -5.81
C ASN A 138 3.44 -8.55 -5.65
N PHE A 139 3.42 -7.64 -4.69
CA PHE A 139 4.54 -6.76 -4.36
C PHE A 139 5.27 -7.24 -3.11
N GLN A 140 6.59 -7.26 -3.17
CA GLN A 140 7.46 -7.37 -2.00
C GLN A 140 8.69 -6.51 -2.23
N ASP A 141 8.89 -5.53 -1.37
CA ASP A 141 10.01 -4.60 -1.50
C ASP A 141 11.36 -5.32 -1.39
N HIS A 142 12.31 -4.86 -2.18
CA HIS A 142 13.66 -5.43 -2.28
C HIS A 142 13.74 -6.91 -2.74
N ASP A 143 12.65 -7.54 -3.10
CA ASP A 143 12.66 -8.90 -3.65
C ASP A 143 12.72 -8.88 -5.19
N THR A 144 13.92 -9.05 -5.73
CA THR A 144 14.14 -9.10 -7.18
C THR A 144 13.75 -10.44 -7.82
N ALA A 145 13.55 -11.47 -7.03
CA ALA A 145 13.25 -12.82 -7.50
C ALA A 145 11.75 -13.12 -7.64
N ARG A 146 10.87 -12.15 -7.35
CA ARG A 146 9.44 -12.34 -7.59
C ARG A 146 9.13 -12.41 -9.08
N PHE A 147 8.08 -13.15 -9.38
CA PHE A 147 7.58 -13.40 -10.74
C PHE A 147 6.08 -13.11 -10.84
N ASP A 148 5.58 -13.08 -12.06
CA ASP A 148 4.14 -12.96 -12.32
C ASP A 148 3.41 -14.18 -11.74
N GLN A 149 2.32 -13.95 -11.04
CA GLN A 149 1.41 -15.01 -10.59
C GLN A 149 0.39 -15.27 -11.71
N THR A 150 0.54 -16.39 -12.40
CA THR A 150 -0.29 -16.74 -13.58
C THR A 150 -1.36 -17.77 -13.23
N ASP A 151 -2.32 -17.92 -14.13
CA ASP A 151 -3.37 -18.94 -14.06
C ASP A 151 -4.18 -18.94 -12.76
N LEU A 152 -4.38 -17.74 -12.21
CA LEU A 152 -5.08 -17.56 -10.96
C LEU A 152 -6.59 -17.69 -11.12
N GLN A 153 -7.20 -18.43 -10.21
CA GLN A 153 -8.63 -18.46 -9.95
C GLN A 153 -8.87 -18.50 -8.45
N LEU A 154 -9.84 -17.77 -7.98
CA LEU A 154 -10.22 -17.74 -6.57
C LEU A 154 -11.52 -18.51 -6.37
N LYS A 155 -11.54 -19.36 -5.36
CA LYS A 155 -12.74 -20.08 -4.92
C LYS A 155 -13.31 -19.44 -3.68
N LEU A 156 -14.50 -18.86 -3.80
CA LEU A 156 -15.22 -18.19 -2.71
C LEU A 156 -16.36 -19.08 -2.22
N LYS A 157 -16.31 -19.46 -0.96
CA LYS A 157 -17.40 -20.17 -0.28
C LYS A 157 -18.34 -19.15 0.34
N LEU A 158 -19.50 -18.95 -0.27
CA LEU A 158 -20.58 -18.13 0.25
C LEU A 158 -21.59 -19.03 1.00
N LYS A 159 -22.53 -18.42 1.74
CA LYS A 159 -23.53 -19.16 2.52
C LYS A 159 -24.33 -20.16 1.70
N LYS A 160 -24.70 -19.80 0.47
CA LYS A 160 -25.61 -20.61 -0.37
C LYS A 160 -24.93 -21.22 -1.60
N GLN A 161 -23.74 -20.79 -1.95
CA GLN A 161 -23.06 -21.20 -3.16
C GLN A 161 -21.55 -21.08 -3.07
N THR A 162 -20.87 -21.74 -3.97
CA THR A 162 -19.43 -21.52 -4.19
C THR A 162 -19.25 -20.84 -5.53
N LEU A 163 -18.49 -19.76 -5.54
CA LEU A 163 -18.13 -19.03 -6.75
C LEU A 163 -16.68 -19.30 -7.11
N ILE A 164 -16.41 -19.38 -8.40
CA ILE A 164 -15.05 -19.37 -8.96
C ILE A 164 -14.89 -18.07 -9.73
N ILE A 165 -13.87 -17.30 -9.42
CA ILE A 165 -13.61 -15.99 -10.02
C ILE A 165 -12.21 -15.95 -10.63
N PRO A 166 -12.07 -15.66 -11.91
CA PRO A 166 -13.11 -15.61 -12.97
C PRO A 166 -13.74 -16.98 -13.22
N SER A 167 -14.98 -17.01 -13.71
CA SER A 167 -15.75 -18.27 -13.86
C SER A 167 -15.27 -19.16 -14.99
N SER A 168 -14.67 -18.60 -16.04
CA SER A 168 -14.35 -19.34 -17.29
C SER A 168 -12.91 -19.18 -17.77
N LYS A 169 -12.13 -18.31 -17.16
CA LYS A 169 -10.73 -18.04 -17.52
C LYS A 169 -9.90 -17.88 -16.26
N THR A 170 -8.61 -17.81 -16.43
CA THR A 170 -7.67 -17.41 -15.37
C THR A 170 -7.26 -15.95 -15.54
N PHE A 171 -6.66 -15.37 -14.53
CA PHE A 171 -6.02 -14.05 -14.63
C PHE A 171 -4.56 -14.13 -14.18
N THR A 172 -3.81 -13.11 -14.49
CA THR A 172 -2.42 -12.94 -14.07
C THR A 172 -2.30 -11.69 -13.22
N LEU A 173 -1.71 -11.84 -12.04
CA LEU A 173 -1.28 -10.72 -11.22
C LEU A 173 0.20 -10.49 -11.50
N LYS A 174 0.52 -9.38 -12.12
CA LYS A 174 1.89 -9.05 -12.51
C LYS A 174 2.79 -8.87 -11.31
N LYS A 175 4.09 -9.09 -11.52
CA LYS A 175 5.10 -8.68 -10.57
C LYS A 175 4.97 -7.19 -10.27
N ASP A 176 5.13 -6.85 -8.99
CA ASP A 176 5.04 -5.47 -8.48
C ASP A 176 3.64 -4.83 -8.64
N GLN A 177 2.58 -5.65 -8.76
CA GLN A 177 1.18 -5.23 -8.81
C GLN A 177 0.45 -5.53 -7.50
#